data_8f9edeeef7ddffd9c63d8ea2dbfe123f
#
_entry.id   8f9edeeef7ddffd9c63d8ea2dbfe123f
#
_cell.length_a   1.000
_cell.length_b   1.000
_cell.length_c   1.000
_cell.angle_alpha   90.00
_cell.angle_beta   90.00
_cell.angle_gamma   90.00
#
_symmetry.space_group_name_H-M   'P 1'
#
loop_
_entity.id
_entity.type
_entity.pdbx_description
1 polymer ?
#
loop_
_entity_poly.entity_id
_entity_poly.type
_entity_poly.pdbx_seq_one_letter_code
_entity_poly.pdbx_strand_id
1 'polypeptide(L)'
;ENYADYKLKQLAYIVKGDQINNDQLLSNGSYYMMNGGTSPSGYLDSYNVSENTISISEGGNSCGYVQFNSSPFWSGGHCYTIQNVNSALIENKYLYHYLKHKEKEIMNLRIGTGLPNIQKKDLENFTIFVPSLLIQRKNLALFEMLDEKICILNEELERLEMQKKYLLR
;
A
#
# COMPACT_ATOMS: atom_id res chain seq x y z
N GLU A 1 29.17 5.61 -3.63
CA GLU A 1 27.81 5.14 -3.30
C GLU A 1 26.84 6.31 -3.46
N ASN A 2 26.02 6.30 -4.51
CA ASN A 2 25.07 7.37 -4.77
C ASN A 2 23.74 7.07 -4.08
N TYR A 3 23.67 7.44 -2.81
CA TYR A 3 22.43 7.45 -2.03
C TYR A 3 22.09 8.88 -1.65
N ALA A 4 20.81 9.19 -1.59
CA ALA A 4 20.34 10.48 -1.09
C ALA A 4 19.07 10.32 -0.25
N ASP A 5 18.94 11.14 0.78
CA ASP A 5 17.74 11.22 1.59
C ASP A 5 16.79 12.26 1.00
N TYR A 6 15.54 11.84 0.81
CA TYR A 6 14.45 12.70 0.36
C TYR A 6 13.29 12.67 1.36
N LYS A 7 12.56 13.75 1.46
CA LYS A 7 11.23 13.72 2.06
C LYS A 7 10.23 13.16 1.05
N LEU A 8 9.24 12.40 1.52
CA LEU A 8 8.25 11.78 0.63
C LEU A 8 7.58 12.81 -0.30
N LYS A 9 7.30 14.02 0.19
CA LYS A 9 6.77 15.14 -0.62
C LYS A 9 7.67 15.61 -1.77
N GLN A 10 8.97 15.29 -1.74
CA GLN A 10 9.90 15.61 -2.81
C GLN A 10 9.88 14.55 -3.92
N LEU A 11 9.36 13.36 -3.60
CA LEU A 11 9.31 12.21 -4.49
C LEU A 11 7.92 12.00 -5.10
N ALA A 12 6.84 12.43 -4.42
CA ALA A 12 5.48 12.19 -4.85
C ALA A 12 4.49 13.15 -4.16
N TYR A 13 3.26 13.18 -4.66
CA TYR A 13 2.15 13.87 -4.01
C TYR A 13 1.37 12.90 -3.11
N ILE A 14 1.05 13.34 -1.89
CA ILE A 14 0.15 12.63 -1.00
C ILE A 14 -1.24 13.23 -1.15
N VAL A 15 -2.19 12.42 -1.59
CA VAL A 15 -3.57 12.84 -1.83
C VAL A 15 -4.48 12.09 -0.88
N LYS A 16 -5.34 12.83 -0.17
CA LYS A 16 -6.38 12.23 0.66
C LYS A 16 -7.55 11.82 -0.22
N GLY A 17 -8.13 10.66 0.05
CA GLY A 17 -9.27 10.17 -0.70
C GLY A 17 -10.57 10.89 -0.38
N ASP A 18 -11.61 10.57 -1.13
CA ASP A 18 -12.92 11.24 -1.07
C ASP A 18 -13.89 10.44 -0.20
N GLN A 19 -14.51 11.13 0.75
CA GLN A 19 -15.55 10.55 1.58
C GLN A 19 -16.81 10.26 0.75
N ILE A 20 -17.35 9.05 0.90
CA ILE A 20 -18.67 8.70 0.37
C ILE A 20 -19.55 8.13 1.49
N ASN A 21 -20.85 8.15 1.27
CA ASN A 21 -21.81 7.59 2.20
C ASN A 21 -21.88 6.07 2.06
N ASN A 22 -22.10 5.35 3.15
CA ASN A 22 -22.17 3.89 3.15
C ASN A 22 -23.33 3.33 2.31
N ASP A 23 -24.39 4.09 2.11
CA ASP A 23 -25.54 3.73 1.25
C ASP A 23 -25.20 3.69 -0.24
N GLN A 24 -24.08 4.29 -0.64
CA GLN A 24 -23.55 4.25 -2.00
C GLN A 24 -22.67 3.01 -2.27
N LEU A 25 -22.30 2.27 -1.22
CA LEU A 25 -21.47 1.09 -1.35
C LEU A 25 -22.29 -0.10 -1.85
N LEU A 26 -21.75 -0.78 -2.84
CA LEU A 26 -22.31 -2.00 -3.39
C LEU A 26 -21.66 -3.22 -2.72
N SER A 27 -22.41 -4.30 -2.60
CA SER A 27 -21.86 -5.60 -2.19
C SER A 27 -20.99 -6.22 -3.30
N ASN A 28 -21.27 -5.84 -4.55
CA ASN A 28 -20.53 -6.29 -5.73
C ASN A 28 -20.53 -5.16 -6.77
N GLY A 29 -19.37 -4.63 -7.11
CA GLY A 29 -19.15 -3.56 -8.08
C GLY A 29 -17.83 -3.74 -8.81
N SER A 30 -17.59 -2.94 -9.83
CA SER A 30 -16.41 -3.05 -10.70
C SER A 30 -15.11 -2.66 -10.00
N TYR A 31 -15.17 -1.78 -8.98
CA TYR A 31 -14.00 -1.23 -8.30
C TYR A 31 -14.16 -1.34 -6.79
N TYR A 32 -13.12 -1.84 -6.13
CA TYR A 32 -13.11 -1.90 -4.67
C TYR A 32 -12.78 -0.53 -4.05
N MET A 33 -13.27 -0.31 -2.83
CA MET A 33 -13.00 0.89 -2.06
C MET A 33 -12.07 0.58 -0.88
N MET A 34 -10.97 1.34 -0.77
CA MET A 34 -10.09 1.36 0.39
C MET A 34 -10.39 2.59 1.26
N ASN A 35 -10.77 2.36 2.52
CA ASN A 35 -11.15 3.42 3.44
C ASN A 35 -10.55 3.23 4.84
N GLY A 36 -9.22 3.12 4.91
CA GLY A 36 -8.49 3.02 6.17
C GLY A 36 -8.38 1.62 6.77
N GLY A 37 -8.84 0.57 6.07
CA GLY A 37 -8.69 -0.84 6.44
C GLY A 37 -7.51 -1.52 5.76
N THR A 38 -7.32 -2.82 6.03
CA THR A 38 -6.38 -3.72 5.33
C THR A 38 -7.06 -4.48 4.19
N SER A 39 -8.37 -4.37 4.08
CA SER A 39 -9.22 -4.99 3.06
C SER A 39 -10.26 -3.98 2.57
N PRO A 40 -10.85 -4.21 1.38
CA PRO A 40 -11.90 -3.35 0.86
C PRO A 40 -13.08 -3.16 1.82
N SER A 41 -13.57 -1.94 1.92
CA SER A 41 -14.77 -1.58 2.71
C SER A 41 -16.07 -1.80 1.95
N GLY A 42 -16.00 -2.06 0.65
CA GLY A 42 -17.12 -2.27 -0.27
C GLY A 42 -16.67 -2.07 -1.71
N TYR A 43 -17.64 -1.95 -2.61
CA TYR A 43 -17.40 -1.80 -4.06
C TYR A 43 -18.22 -0.64 -4.62
N LEU A 44 -17.78 -0.14 -5.78
CA LEU A 44 -18.41 0.94 -6.54
C LEU A 44 -18.33 0.64 -8.03
N ASP A 45 -19.15 1.36 -8.84
CA ASP A 45 -19.09 1.30 -10.30
C ASP A 45 -18.19 2.38 -10.92
N SER A 46 -17.51 3.15 -10.08
CA SER A 46 -16.54 4.16 -10.47
C SER A 46 -15.30 4.11 -9.59
N TYR A 47 -14.21 4.69 -10.06
CA TYR A 47 -12.96 4.84 -9.31
C TYR A 47 -12.51 6.30 -9.32
N ASN A 48 -11.73 6.70 -8.31
CA ASN A 48 -11.08 8.01 -8.24
C ASN A 48 -9.54 7.93 -8.27
N VAL A 49 -9.00 6.71 -8.27
CA VAL A 49 -7.55 6.46 -8.30
C VAL A 49 -7.23 5.38 -9.32
N SER A 50 -6.26 5.66 -10.18
CA SER A 50 -5.77 4.73 -11.20
C SER A 50 -5.01 3.55 -10.58
N GLU A 51 -4.84 2.51 -11.35
CA GLU A 51 -3.99 1.36 -11.03
C GLU A 51 -2.54 1.73 -10.71
N ASN A 52 -1.82 0.77 -10.15
CA ASN A 52 -0.40 0.91 -9.77
C ASN A 52 -0.14 2.06 -8.78
N THR A 53 -1.07 2.29 -7.87
CA THR A 53 -0.99 3.37 -6.88
C THR A 53 -0.81 2.80 -5.48
N ILE A 54 0.13 3.39 -4.72
CA ILE A 54 0.36 3.07 -3.31
C ILE A 54 -0.70 3.78 -2.48
N SER A 55 -1.32 3.04 -1.55
CA SER A 55 -2.22 3.62 -0.55
C SER A 55 -1.69 3.40 0.87
N ILE A 56 -2.03 4.33 1.76
CA ILE A 56 -1.69 4.29 3.19
C ILE A 56 -2.95 4.58 4.00
N SER A 57 -3.28 3.69 4.93
CA SER A 57 -4.39 3.91 5.84
C SER A 57 -4.13 5.11 6.74
N GLU A 58 -5.06 6.09 6.76
CA GLU A 58 -4.94 7.29 7.59
C GLU A 58 -5.25 7.00 9.06
N GLY A 59 -6.22 6.15 9.33
CA GLY A 59 -6.76 6.05 10.68
C GLY A 59 -7.24 4.67 11.11
N GLY A 60 -7.68 4.59 12.36
CA GLY A 60 -8.16 3.36 12.99
C GLY A 60 -7.05 2.37 13.35
N ASN A 61 -7.43 1.11 13.56
CA ASN A 61 -6.49 0.04 13.96
C ASN A 61 -5.42 -0.25 12.90
N SER A 62 -5.73 0.00 11.64
CA SER A 62 -4.83 -0.23 10.50
C SER A 62 -4.06 1.03 10.10
N CYS A 63 -4.09 2.06 10.94
CA CYS A 63 -3.40 3.33 10.69
C CYS A 63 -1.93 3.11 10.33
N GLY A 64 -1.51 3.57 9.15
CA GLY A 64 -0.16 3.38 8.61
C GLY A 64 0.03 2.13 7.75
N TYR A 65 -1.01 1.30 7.57
CA TYR A 65 -0.94 0.15 6.67
C TYR A 65 -0.68 0.59 5.22
N VAL A 66 0.35 0.04 4.62
CA VAL A 66 0.80 0.34 3.26
C VAL A 66 0.37 -0.77 2.32
N GLN A 67 -0.28 -0.41 1.21
CA GLN A 67 -0.75 -1.34 0.19
C GLN A 67 -0.40 -0.84 -1.21
N PHE A 68 -0.09 -1.78 -2.12
CA PHE A 68 0.01 -1.53 -3.56
C PHE A 68 -1.29 -1.96 -4.22
N ASN A 69 -1.89 -1.07 -5.01
CA ASN A 69 -3.14 -1.31 -5.72
C ASN A 69 -2.85 -1.47 -7.22
N SER A 70 -2.88 -2.71 -7.70
CA SER A 70 -2.55 -3.05 -9.10
C SER A 70 -3.71 -2.80 -10.08
N SER A 71 -4.91 -2.51 -9.59
CA SER A 71 -6.08 -2.15 -10.38
C SER A 71 -6.66 -0.82 -9.92
N PRO A 72 -7.47 -0.13 -10.75
CA PRO A 72 -8.17 1.08 -10.34
C PRO A 72 -9.08 0.82 -9.15
N PHE A 73 -9.20 1.80 -8.25
CA PHE A 73 -9.97 1.66 -7.03
C PHE A 73 -10.52 3.01 -6.54
N TRP A 74 -11.41 2.98 -5.58
CA TRP A 74 -11.86 4.18 -4.88
C TRP A 74 -11.06 4.37 -3.58
N SER A 75 -10.38 5.51 -3.46
CA SER A 75 -9.74 5.94 -2.22
C SER A 75 -10.73 6.74 -1.39
N GLY A 76 -11.11 6.20 -0.24
CA GLY A 76 -12.04 6.82 0.70
C GLY A 76 -11.39 7.85 1.61
N GLY A 77 -12.20 8.56 2.38
CA GLY A 77 -11.78 9.69 3.22
C GLY A 77 -10.77 9.35 4.34
N HIS A 78 -10.59 8.07 4.67
CA HIS A 78 -9.59 7.60 5.63
C HIS A 78 -8.40 6.89 4.97
N CYS A 79 -8.13 7.22 3.71
CA CYS A 79 -7.04 6.66 2.93
C CYS A 79 -6.22 7.78 2.27
N TYR A 80 -4.90 7.68 2.36
CA TYR A 80 -3.98 8.47 1.55
C TYR A 80 -3.52 7.66 0.35
N THR A 81 -3.28 8.33 -0.78
CA THR A 81 -2.64 7.75 -1.96
C THR A 81 -1.37 8.53 -2.30
N ILE A 82 -0.38 7.80 -2.81
CA ILE A 82 0.88 8.37 -3.28
C ILE A 82 0.79 8.46 -4.80
N GLN A 83 0.70 9.67 -5.32
CA GLN A 83 0.47 9.94 -6.74
C GLN A 83 1.62 10.74 -7.35
N ASN A 84 1.72 10.72 -8.69
CA ASN A 84 2.71 11.47 -9.44
C ASN A 84 4.16 11.24 -8.93
N VAL A 85 4.52 9.97 -8.72
CA VAL A 85 5.86 9.58 -8.30
C VAL A 85 6.89 10.08 -9.32
N ASN A 86 7.93 10.77 -8.85
CA ASN A 86 9.00 11.27 -9.68
C ASN A 86 9.90 10.12 -10.16
N SER A 87 9.58 9.56 -11.32
CA SER A 87 10.29 8.43 -11.92
C SER A 87 11.75 8.73 -12.31
N ALA A 88 12.17 10.00 -12.32
CA ALA A 88 13.57 10.36 -12.50
C ALA A 88 14.42 10.08 -11.24
N LEU A 89 13.79 9.93 -10.08
CA LEU A 89 14.45 9.70 -8.80
C LEU A 89 14.15 8.31 -8.21
N ILE A 90 12.91 7.84 -8.34
CA ILE A 90 12.47 6.61 -7.68
C ILE A 90 11.47 5.83 -8.52
N GLU A 91 11.68 4.53 -8.63
CA GLU A 91 10.73 3.59 -9.22
C GLU A 91 9.53 3.40 -8.27
N ASN A 92 8.30 3.46 -8.79
CA ASN A 92 7.08 3.39 -7.98
C ASN A 92 6.99 2.10 -7.14
N LYS A 93 7.31 0.94 -7.72
CA LYS A 93 7.36 -0.33 -6.99
C LYS A 93 8.46 -0.34 -5.92
N TYR A 94 9.62 0.30 -6.17
CA TYR A 94 10.68 0.43 -5.17
C TYR A 94 10.20 1.26 -3.97
N LEU A 95 9.53 2.39 -4.25
CA LEU A 95 8.91 3.21 -3.21
C LEU A 95 7.91 2.40 -2.38
N TYR A 96 7.06 1.59 -3.01
CA TYR A 96 6.16 0.68 -2.31
C TYR A 96 6.90 -0.27 -1.37
N HIS A 97 7.88 -1.02 -1.86
CA HIS A 97 8.63 -1.97 -1.03
C HIS A 97 9.35 -1.27 0.12
N TYR A 98 9.91 -0.09 -0.12
CA TYR A 98 10.54 0.72 0.91
C TYR A 98 9.53 1.15 1.99
N LEU A 99 8.41 1.72 1.60
CA LEU A 99 7.35 2.14 2.54
C LEU A 99 6.77 0.93 3.29
N LYS A 100 6.58 -0.20 2.61
CA LYS A 100 6.12 -1.45 3.24
C LYS A 100 7.12 -1.98 4.27
N HIS A 101 8.41 -1.95 3.96
CA HIS A 101 9.47 -2.28 4.92
C HIS A 101 9.47 -1.34 6.14
N LYS A 102 9.17 -0.05 5.92
CA LYS A 102 9.08 0.98 6.95
C LYS A 102 7.68 1.12 7.58
N GLU A 103 6.77 0.22 7.32
CA GLU A 103 5.38 0.30 7.75
C GLU A 103 5.23 0.52 9.26
N LYS A 104 6.05 -0.13 10.08
CA LYS A 104 6.05 0.07 11.55
C LYS A 104 6.45 1.49 11.95
N GLU A 105 7.41 2.08 11.23
CA GLU A 105 7.84 3.47 11.47
C GLU A 105 6.73 4.45 11.05
N ILE A 106 6.05 4.17 9.93
CA ILE A 106 4.90 4.95 9.47
C ILE A 106 3.75 4.84 10.50
N MET A 107 3.46 3.64 11.00
CA MET A 107 2.47 3.43 12.07
C MET A 107 2.79 4.22 13.34
N ASN A 108 4.05 4.44 13.64
CA ASN A 108 4.48 5.24 14.81
C ASN A 108 4.25 6.75 14.63
N LEU A 109 3.93 7.23 13.42
CA LEU A 109 3.53 8.63 13.19
C LEU A 109 2.12 8.93 13.68
N ARG A 110 1.35 7.92 14.03
CA ARG A 110 -0.04 8.07 14.50
C ARG A 110 -0.13 8.87 15.79
N ILE A 111 -1.13 9.74 15.86
CA ILE A 111 -1.49 10.51 17.04
C ILE A 111 -2.92 10.19 17.47
N GLY A 112 -3.23 10.36 18.76
CA GLY A 112 -4.54 10.06 19.34
C GLY A 112 -4.60 8.69 20.03
N THR A 113 -5.37 8.61 21.11
CA THR A 113 -5.51 7.41 21.96
C THR A 113 -6.77 6.57 21.67
N GLY A 114 -7.84 7.18 21.13
CA GLY A 114 -9.10 6.49 20.82
C GLY A 114 -9.18 6.06 19.35
N LEU A 115 -9.14 7.02 18.46
CA LEU A 115 -9.10 6.80 17.00
C LEU A 115 -7.80 7.40 16.46
N PRO A 116 -6.72 6.64 16.48
CA PRO A 116 -5.43 7.14 16.02
C PRO A 116 -5.47 7.48 14.54
N ASN A 117 -4.77 8.54 14.15
CA ASN A 117 -4.59 8.90 12.75
C ASN A 117 -3.18 9.43 12.48
N ILE A 118 -2.77 9.38 11.21
CA ILE A 118 -1.55 9.98 10.71
C ILE A 118 -1.91 11.27 10.00
N GLN A 119 -1.21 12.34 10.38
CA GLN A 119 -1.36 13.62 9.70
C GLN A 119 -0.64 13.59 8.35
N LYS A 120 -1.27 14.15 7.32
CA LYS A 120 -0.67 14.27 5.98
C LYS A 120 0.73 14.85 6.02
N LYS A 121 0.94 15.91 6.83
CA LYS A 121 2.22 16.59 6.99
C LYS A 121 3.33 15.68 7.52
N ASP A 122 3.00 14.72 8.38
CA ASP A 122 3.98 13.79 8.93
C ASP A 122 4.42 12.77 7.88
N LEU A 123 3.48 12.26 7.07
CA LEU A 123 3.80 11.45 5.90
C LEU A 123 4.63 12.23 4.86
N GLU A 124 4.26 13.46 4.56
CA GLU A 124 4.99 14.34 3.64
C GLU A 124 6.44 14.55 4.05
N ASN A 125 6.72 14.58 5.35
CA ASN A 125 8.06 14.76 5.91
C ASN A 125 8.76 13.45 6.25
N PHE A 126 8.14 12.30 6.00
CA PHE A 126 8.79 11.00 6.17
C PHE A 126 10.02 10.90 5.27
N THR A 127 11.14 10.45 5.85
CA THR A 127 12.41 10.37 5.13
C THR A 127 12.52 9.06 4.38
N ILE A 128 12.83 9.15 3.09
CA ILE A 128 13.03 8.02 2.18
C ILE A 128 14.51 8.01 1.78
N PHE A 129 15.17 6.90 1.98
CA PHE A 129 16.52 6.65 1.52
C PHE A 129 16.49 6.10 0.09
N VAL A 130 17.00 6.86 -0.87
CA VAL A 130 16.85 6.59 -2.30
C VAL A 130 18.22 6.24 -2.90
N PRO A 131 18.47 4.99 -3.28
CA PRO A 131 19.66 4.61 -4.04
C PRO A 131 19.52 4.99 -5.52
N SER A 132 20.59 4.86 -6.29
CA SER A 132 20.53 5.10 -7.74
C SER A 132 19.49 4.19 -8.40
N LEU A 133 18.87 4.66 -9.50
CA LEU A 133 17.86 3.89 -10.24
C LEU A 133 18.35 2.50 -10.67
N LEU A 134 19.65 2.37 -10.97
CA LEU A 134 20.25 1.07 -11.31
C LEU A 134 20.16 0.09 -10.14
N ILE A 135 20.43 0.54 -8.90
CA ILE A 135 20.32 -0.29 -7.70
C ILE A 135 18.85 -0.62 -7.41
N GLN A 136 17.95 0.37 -7.54
CA GLN A 136 16.53 0.15 -7.37
C GLN A 136 16.01 -0.96 -8.29
N ARG A 137 16.34 -0.91 -9.58
CA ARG A 137 15.92 -1.91 -10.58
C ARG A 137 16.48 -3.30 -10.30
N LYS A 138 17.74 -3.39 -9.86
CA LYS A 138 18.33 -4.67 -9.45
C LYS A 138 17.60 -5.28 -8.25
N ASN A 139 17.29 -4.44 -7.25
CA ASN A 139 16.57 -4.89 -6.07
C ASN A 139 15.13 -5.30 -6.41
N LEU A 140 14.45 -4.54 -7.28
CA LEU A 140 13.10 -4.88 -7.74
C LEU A 140 13.05 -6.24 -8.44
N ALA A 141 13.98 -6.53 -9.34
CA ALA A 141 14.05 -7.83 -10.00
C ALA A 141 14.21 -8.99 -8.97
N LEU A 142 15.00 -8.76 -7.91
CA LEU A 142 15.15 -9.74 -6.84
C LEU A 142 13.86 -9.87 -6.00
N PHE A 143 13.20 -8.77 -5.67
CA PHE A 143 11.94 -8.80 -4.91
C PHE A 143 10.84 -9.53 -5.68
N GLU A 144 10.69 -9.27 -6.97
CA GLU A 144 9.71 -9.95 -7.83
C GLU A 144 9.95 -11.46 -7.86
N MET A 145 11.20 -11.91 -7.98
CA MET A 145 11.56 -13.34 -7.91
C MET A 145 11.23 -13.95 -6.54
N LEU A 146 11.45 -13.22 -5.45
CA LEU A 146 11.14 -13.68 -4.09
C LEU A 146 9.63 -13.76 -3.86
N ASP A 147 8.87 -12.77 -4.30
CA ASP A 147 7.41 -12.73 -4.17
C ASP A 147 6.76 -13.87 -4.97
N GLU A 148 7.25 -14.15 -6.20
CA GLU A 148 6.82 -15.30 -6.99
C GLU A 148 7.09 -16.62 -6.27
N LYS A 149 8.28 -16.78 -5.69
CA LYS A 149 8.64 -17.97 -4.94
C LYS A 149 7.79 -18.15 -3.68
N ILE A 150 7.49 -17.06 -2.96
CA ILE A 150 6.61 -17.08 -1.79
C ILE A 150 5.19 -17.50 -2.22
N CYS A 151 4.69 -17.00 -3.33
CA CYS A 151 3.37 -17.38 -3.87
C CYS A 151 3.31 -18.89 -4.13
N ILE A 152 4.28 -19.45 -4.87
CA ILE A 152 4.35 -20.87 -5.20
C ILE A 152 4.40 -21.73 -3.91
N LEU A 153 5.22 -21.35 -2.94
CA LEU A 153 5.36 -22.09 -1.68
C LEU A 153 4.06 -22.05 -0.85
N ASN A 154 3.33 -20.94 -0.85
CA ASN A 154 2.05 -20.86 -0.17
C ASN A 154 0.99 -21.75 -0.82
N GLU A 155 0.90 -21.79 -2.15
CA GLU A 155 0.02 -22.69 -2.88
C GLU A 155 0.34 -24.17 -2.59
N GLU A 156 1.63 -24.50 -2.52
CA GLU A 156 2.05 -25.85 -2.16
C GLU A 156 1.68 -26.21 -0.71
N LEU A 157 1.88 -25.29 0.21
CA LEU A 157 1.48 -25.47 1.62
C LEU A 157 -0.03 -25.72 1.75
N GLU A 158 -0.86 -24.92 1.11
CA GLU A 158 -2.31 -25.09 1.12
C GLU A 158 -2.72 -26.47 0.57
N ARG A 159 -2.08 -26.91 -0.50
CA ARG A 159 -2.30 -28.25 -1.09
C ARG A 159 -1.96 -29.36 -0.11
N LEU A 160 -0.82 -29.25 0.56
CA LEU A 160 -0.38 -30.24 1.56
C LEU A 160 -1.29 -30.27 2.79
N GLU A 161 -1.76 -29.11 3.24
CA GLU A 161 -2.74 -29.03 4.33
C GLU A 161 -4.07 -29.67 3.97
N MET A 162 -4.56 -29.49 2.74
CA MET A 162 -5.76 -30.17 2.25
C MET A 162 -5.56 -31.70 2.20
N GLN A 163 -4.40 -32.19 1.73
CA GLN A 163 -4.08 -33.62 1.71
C GLN A 163 -4.03 -34.20 3.13
N LYS A 164 -3.37 -33.49 4.06
CA LYS A 164 -3.32 -33.89 5.47
C LYS A 164 -4.74 -34.02 6.07
N LYS A 165 -5.62 -33.04 5.80
CA LYS A 165 -7.01 -33.07 6.26
C LYS A 165 -7.79 -34.23 5.65
N TYR A 166 -7.52 -34.61 4.41
CA TYR A 166 -8.15 -35.78 3.77
C TYR A 166 -7.72 -37.09 4.41
N LEU A 167 -6.43 -37.24 4.74
CA LEU A 167 -5.88 -38.45 5.37
C LEU A 167 -6.30 -38.66 6.84
N LEU A 168 -6.82 -37.61 7.50
CA LEU A 168 -7.30 -37.65 8.89
C LEU A 168 -8.82 -37.86 9.01
N ARG A 169 -9.52 -38.04 7.90
CA ARG A 169 -10.95 -38.43 7.84
C ARG A 169 -11.11 -39.93 7.73
#